data_1f87490f01d45687a3148d0e6b5efc3d
#
_entry.id   1f87490f01d45687a3148d0e6b5efc3d
#
_cell.length_a   1.000
_cell.length_b   1.000
_cell.length_c   1.000
_cell.angle_alpha   90.00
_cell.angle_beta   90.00
_cell.angle_gamma   90.00
#
_symmetry.space_group_name_H-M   'P 1'
#
loop_
_entity.id
_entity.type
_entity.pdbx_description
1 polymer ?
#
loop_
_entity_poly.entity_id
_entity_poly.type
_entity_poly.pdbx_seq_one_letter_code
_entity_poly.pdbx_strand_id
1 'polypeptide(L)'
;QKINDHFKPVQARFLAEGGLNPSVLTTKIDALNYQIPGGMLSNLISQLTAVDKLDQLDAVLEETPKVRKDMGYPPLVTPMSQMVGTQAVTNVLTGERYKLISKEVKSYCRGEYGSAPAPISEELMKLALGDEKPFEGRYDDTIEPEIPGAKAYLGDLAESEEDVLSYVAFPQQAEAFLKERKEKKALKVTYTIQEAE
;
A
#
# COMPACT_ATOMS: atom_id res chain seq x y z
N GLN A 1 32.81 -6.28 8.21
CA GLN A 1 33.77 -5.43 7.48
C GLN A 1 33.64 -5.65 5.96
N LYS A 2 33.93 -6.86 5.41
CA LYS A 2 33.90 -7.18 3.97
C LYS A 2 32.61 -6.78 3.26
N ILE A 3 31.44 -7.03 3.86
CA ILE A 3 30.12 -6.66 3.30
C ILE A 3 30.01 -5.12 3.19
N ASN A 4 30.36 -4.42 4.26
CA ASN A 4 30.32 -2.97 4.28
C ASN A 4 31.26 -2.36 3.22
N ASP A 5 32.48 -2.88 3.09
CA ASP A 5 33.47 -2.39 2.12
C ASP A 5 33.03 -2.65 0.67
N HIS A 6 32.29 -3.75 0.43
CA HIS A 6 31.69 -4.06 -0.87
C HIS A 6 30.56 -3.08 -1.23
N PHE A 7 29.66 -2.73 -0.28
CA PHE A 7 28.51 -1.90 -0.57
C PHE A 7 28.76 -0.39 -0.51
N LYS A 8 29.83 0.09 0.11
CA LYS A 8 30.18 1.52 0.11
C LYS A 8 30.25 2.15 -1.28
N PRO A 9 30.96 1.58 -2.27
CA PRO A 9 31.01 2.16 -3.63
C PRO A 9 29.64 2.06 -4.33
N VAL A 10 28.85 1.03 -4.05
CA VAL A 10 27.49 0.90 -4.58
C VAL A 10 26.60 2.01 -4.05
N GLN A 11 26.63 2.28 -2.74
CA GLN A 11 25.90 3.39 -2.12
C GLN A 11 26.31 4.74 -2.72
N ALA A 12 27.62 4.99 -2.87
CA ALA A 12 28.12 6.23 -3.45
C ALA A 12 27.60 6.44 -4.88
N ARG A 13 27.57 5.39 -5.69
CA ARG A 13 27.01 5.44 -7.05
C ARG A 13 25.50 5.77 -7.03
N PHE A 14 24.69 5.07 -6.22
CA PHE A 14 23.26 5.33 -6.14
C PHE A 14 22.93 6.73 -5.62
N LEU A 15 23.76 7.28 -4.72
CA LEU A 15 23.63 8.67 -4.29
C LEU A 15 23.90 9.66 -5.43
N ALA A 16 24.96 9.41 -6.22
CA ALA A 16 25.30 10.26 -7.35
C ALA A 16 24.27 10.19 -8.50
N GLU A 17 23.67 9.02 -8.72
CA GLU A 17 22.64 8.77 -9.75
C GLU A 17 21.23 9.19 -9.30
N GLY A 18 21.04 9.66 -8.05
CA GLY A 18 19.74 10.02 -7.50
C GLY A 18 18.84 8.81 -7.12
N GLY A 19 19.39 7.58 -7.14
CA GLY A 19 18.69 6.36 -6.74
C GLY A 19 18.51 6.19 -5.24
N LEU A 20 19.22 6.98 -4.43
CA LEU A 20 19.06 7.07 -2.97
C LEU A 20 18.83 8.52 -2.56
N ASN A 21 17.79 8.74 -1.75
CA ASN A 21 17.54 10.04 -1.17
C ASN A 21 18.44 10.25 0.07
N PRO A 22 19.36 11.25 0.08
CA PRO A 22 20.24 11.47 1.23
C PRO A 22 19.51 11.74 2.54
N SER A 23 18.32 12.32 2.51
CA SER A 23 17.54 12.66 3.70
C SER A 23 17.09 11.45 4.52
N VAL A 24 17.01 10.25 3.92
CA VAL A 24 16.65 9.00 4.61
C VAL A 24 17.85 8.26 5.20
N LEU A 25 19.08 8.72 4.91
CA LEU A 25 20.31 8.09 5.39
C LEU A 25 20.78 8.64 6.76
N THR A 26 20.21 9.75 7.20
CA THR A 26 20.52 10.36 8.49
C THR A 26 19.53 9.88 9.55
N THR A 27 20.04 9.47 10.73
CA THR A 27 19.20 9.14 11.87
C THR A 27 18.55 10.41 12.40
N LYS A 28 17.24 10.53 12.27
CA LYS A 28 16.46 11.59 12.92
C LYS A 28 15.98 11.08 14.27
N ILE A 29 16.54 11.62 15.36
CA ILE A 29 16.16 11.25 16.74
C ILE A 29 14.68 11.55 16.99
N ASP A 30 14.14 12.59 16.36
CA ASP A 30 12.73 12.97 16.44
C ASP A 30 11.77 11.86 15.94
N ALA A 31 12.22 10.99 15.01
CA ALA A 31 11.44 9.84 14.58
C ALA A 31 11.09 8.87 15.73
N LEU A 32 11.92 8.81 16.78
CA LEU A 32 11.65 8.03 17.99
C LEU A 32 10.50 8.65 18.82
N ASN A 33 10.42 9.98 18.87
CA ASN A 33 9.34 10.67 19.56
C ASN A 33 7.98 10.42 18.89
N TYR A 34 7.97 10.35 17.56
CA TYR A 34 6.76 10.09 16.79
C TYR A 34 6.46 8.59 16.59
N GLN A 35 7.32 7.69 17.11
CA GLN A 35 7.16 6.23 17.03
C GLN A 35 6.99 5.71 15.57
N ILE A 36 7.59 6.39 14.60
CA ILE A 36 7.42 6.10 13.18
C ILE A 36 8.55 5.20 12.70
N PRO A 37 8.24 3.99 12.17
CA PRO A 37 9.22 3.13 11.53
C PRO A 37 9.90 3.82 10.32
N GLY A 38 11.19 3.53 10.09
CA GLY A 38 11.96 4.17 9.00
C GLY A 38 11.35 4.01 7.60
N GLY A 39 10.76 2.85 7.30
CA GLY A 39 10.04 2.61 6.04
C GLY A 39 8.79 3.50 5.90
N MET A 40 8.07 3.75 6.99
CA MET A 40 6.94 4.67 6.99
C MET A 40 7.39 6.11 6.73
N LEU A 41 8.48 6.56 7.36
CA LEU A 41 9.04 7.90 7.13
C LEU A 41 9.41 8.13 5.66
N SER A 42 10.03 7.15 5.01
CA SER A 42 10.36 7.22 3.58
C SER A 42 9.12 7.36 2.71
N ASN A 43 8.04 6.65 3.04
CA ASN A 43 6.76 6.76 2.34
C ASN A 43 6.12 8.14 2.52
N LEU A 44 6.13 8.71 3.74
CA LEU A 44 5.60 10.04 4.02
C LEU A 44 6.37 11.11 3.22
N ILE A 45 7.70 11.04 3.22
CA ILE A 45 8.56 11.93 2.42
C ILE A 45 8.20 11.83 0.94
N SER A 46 8.06 10.62 0.39
CA SER A 46 7.71 10.41 -1.01
C SER A 46 6.33 10.97 -1.36
N GLN A 47 5.32 10.74 -0.52
CA GLN A 47 3.96 11.26 -0.71
C GLN A 47 3.95 12.80 -0.71
N LEU A 48 4.62 13.44 0.27
CA LEU A 48 4.68 14.90 0.37
C LEU A 48 5.49 15.52 -0.77
N THR A 49 6.56 14.86 -1.21
CA THR A 49 7.36 15.30 -2.36
C THR A 49 6.54 15.26 -3.65
N ALA A 50 5.73 14.21 -3.85
CA ALA A 50 4.89 14.07 -5.04
C ALA A 50 3.85 15.20 -5.21
N VAL A 51 3.46 15.85 -4.11
CA VAL A 51 2.51 16.97 -4.09
C VAL A 51 3.17 18.31 -3.77
N ASP A 52 4.50 18.38 -3.78
CA ASP A 52 5.31 19.59 -3.48
C ASP A 52 4.97 20.23 -2.12
N LYS A 53 4.83 19.37 -1.09
CA LYS A 53 4.47 19.73 0.30
C LYS A 53 5.42 19.15 1.34
N LEU A 54 6.68 18.97 1.00
CA LEU A 54 7.69 18.44 1.93
C LEU A 54 7.90 19.31 3.17
N ASP A 55 7.58 20.61 3.07
CA ASP A 55 7.56 21.57 4.18
C ASP A 55 6.55 21.20 5.28
N GLN A 56 5.53 20.39 4.98
CA GLN A 56 4.53 19.91 5.93
C GLN A 56 4.95 18.63 6.68
N LEU A 57 6.16 18.12 6.47
CA LEU A 57 6.60 16.85 7.04
C LEU A 57 6.49 16.85 8.57
N ASP A 58 6.95 17.91 9.25
CA ASP A 58 6.93 17.96 10.72
C ASP A 58 5.50 17.94 11.26
N ALA A 59 4.57 18.65 10.62
CA ALA A 59 3.15 18.61 10.98
C ALA A 59 2.54 17.21 10.79
N VAL A 60 2.92 16.49 9.72
CA VAL A 60 2.48 15.09 9.49
C VAL A 60 3.06 14.14 10.55
N LEU A 61 4.33 14.34 10.94
CA LEU A 61 4.96 13.56 12.00
C LEU A 61 4.24 13.75 13.34
N GLU A 62 3.83 14.97 13.68
CA GLU A 62 3.05 15.29 14.89
C GLU A 62 1.61 14.76 14.83
N GLU A 63 0.99 14.72 13.65
CA GLU A 63 -0.38 14.21 13.47
C GLU A 63 -0.44 12.69 13.52
N THR A 64 0.61 11.99 13.08
CA THR A 64 0.66 10.53 13.00
C THR A 64 0.33 9.80 14.31
N PRO A 65 0.91 10.17 15.48
CA PRO A 65 0.55 9.56 16.76
C PRO A 65 -0.92 9.79 17.15
N LYS A 66 -1.48 10.93 16.78
CA LYS A 66 -2.89 11.27 17.06
C LYS A 66 -3.83 10.38 16.25
N VAL A 67 -3.57 10.26 14.95
CA VAL A 67 -4.32 9.33 14.07
C VAL A 67 -4.20 7.89 14.57
N ARG A 68 -2.98 7.45 14.93
CA ARG A 68 -2.78 6.12 15.50
C ARG A 68 -3.61 5.88 16.77
N LYS A 69 -3.65 6.86 17.66
CA LYS A 69 -4.47 6.81 18.87
C LYS A 69 -5.95 6.68 18.53
N ASP A 70 -6.44 7.52 17.63
CA ASP A 70 -7.86 7.53 17.24
C ASP A 70 -8.28 6.22 16.54
N MET A 71 -7.36 5.56 15.84
CA MET A 71 -7.57 4.23 15.24
C MET A 71 -7.43 3.08 16.24
N GLY A 72 -7.30 3.33 17.55
CA GLY A 72 -7.18 2.27 18.55
C GLY A 72 -5.81 1.62 18.59
N TYR A 73 -4.73 2.37 18.33
CA TYR A 73 -3.33 1.96 18.40
C TYR A 73 -2.95 0.76 17.53
N PRO A 74 -3.30 0.73 16.24
CA PRO A 74 -2.83 -0.36 15.37
C PRO A 74 -1.31 -0.45 15.38
N PRO A 75 -0.75 -1.67 15.20
CA PRO A 75 0.69 -1.85 15.02
C PRO A 75 1.14 -1.14 13.74
N LEU A 76 2.25 -0.37 13.81
CA LEU A 76 2.77 0.37 12.65
C LEU A 76 3.60 -0.53 11.73
N VAL A 77 2.97 -1.62 11.26
CA VAL A 77 3.47 -2.52 10.21
C VAL A 77 2.52 -2.47 9.02
N THR A 78 2.96 -2.90 7.85
CA THR A 78 2.12 -2.97 6.65
C THR A 78 0.92 -3.92 6.87
N PRO A 79 -0.32 -3.53 6.49
CA PRO A 79 -0.72 -2.28 5.84
C PRO A 79 -1.07 -1.12 6.80
N MET A 80 -1.13 -1.34 8.12
CA MET A 80 -1.61 -0.35 9.10
C MET A 80 -0.75 0.92 9.14
N SER A 81 0.56 0.79 9.01
CA SER A 81 1.47 1.95 8.95
C SER A 81 1.16 2.87 7.76
N GLN A 82 0.76 2.31 6.63
CA GLN A 82 0.36 3.07 5.44
C GLN A 82 -0.98 3.78 5.66
N MET A 83 -1.98 3.10 6.25
CA MET A 83 -3.27 3.71 6.57
C MET A 83 -3.12 4.90 7.50
N VAL A 84 -2.40 4.72 8.62
CA VAL A 84 -2.15 5.78 9.61
C VAL A 84 -1.39 6.94 8.96
N GLY A 85 -0.34 6.65 8.20
CA GLY A 85 0.47 7.67 7.54
C GLY A 85 -0.29 8.46 6.48
N THR A 86 -0.98 7.78 5.57
CA THR A 86 -1.77 8.44 4.53
C THR A 86 -2.91 9.28 5.13
N GLN A 87 -3.56 8.80 6.19
CA GLN A 87 -4.58 9.59 6.88
C GLN A 87 -3.99 10.84 7.56
N ALA A 88 -2.81 10.72 8.19
CA ALA A 88 -2.12 11.86 8.78
C ALA A 88 -1.74 12.91 7.72
N VAL A 89 -1.20 12.48 6.57
CA VAL A 89 -0.92 13.36 5.42
C VAL A 89 -2.21 14.06 4.96
N THR A 90 -3.29 13.31 4.81
CA THR A 90 -4.58 13.85 4.35
C THR A 90 -5.13 14.90 5.32
N ASN A 91 -5.08 14.63 6.64
CA ASN A 91 -5.51 15.56 7.66
C ASN A 91 -4.74 16.90 7.60
N VAL A 92 -3.43 16.84 7.46
CA VAL A 92 -2.57 18.01 7.37
C VAL A 92 -2.81 18.78 6.07
N LEU A 93 -2.86 18.11 4.93
CA LEU A 93 -3.03 18.76 3.63
C LEU A 93 -4.42 19.40 3.46
N THR A 94 -5.45 18.83 4.07
CA THR A 94 -6.81 19.40 4.03
C THR A 94 -7.02 20.49 5.08
N GLY A 95 -6.12 20.62 6.06
CA GLY A 95 -6.23 21.57 7.17
C GLY A 95 -7.32 21.23 8.20
N GLU A 96 -7.99 20.08 8.03
CA GLU A 96 -9.07 19.62 8.91
C GLU A 96 -8.98 18.10 9.09
N ARG A 97 -9.00 17.65 10.36
CA ARG A 97 -8.89 16.23 10.69
C ARG A 97 -10.12 15.49 10.19
N TYR A 98 -9.86 14.37 9.48
CA TYR A 98 -10.90 13.47 8.97
C TYR A 98 -11.91 14.11 8.00
N LYS A 99 -11.60 15.26 7.42
CA LYS A 99 -12.40 15.85 6.33
C LYS A 99 -12.51 14.90 5.15
N LEU A 100 -11.43 14.21 4.86
CA LEU A 100 -11.38 13.10 3.90
C LEU A 100 -10.86 11.86 4.63
N ILE A 101 -11.62 10.77 4.58
CA ILE A 101 -11.26 9.49 5.17
C ILE A 101 -11.08 8.49 4.03
N SER A 102 -9.91 7.83 3.97
CA SER A 102 -9.62 6.86 2.94
C SER A 102 -10.54 5.63 3.05
N LYS A 103 -10.69 4.91 1.93
CA LYS A 103 -11.48 3.67 1.88
C LYS A 103 -10.93 2.65 2.88
N GLU A 104 -9.62 2.54 2.98
CA GLU A 104 -8.93 1.59 3.85
C GLU A 104 -9.19 1.90 5.34
N VAL A 105 -9.18 3.18 5.73
CA VAL A 105 -9.53 3.59 7.11
C VAL A 105 -11.00 3.30 7.42
N LYS A 106 -11.91 3.49 6.46
CA LYS A 106 -13.31 3.12 6.62
C LYS A 106 -13.49 1.60 6.77
N SER A 107 -12.81 0.81 5.94
CA SER A 107 -12.79 -0.65 6.03
C SER A 107 -12.22 -1.13 7.37
N TYR A 108 -11.18 -0.47 7.88
CA TYR A 108 -10.64 -0.73 9.20
C TYR A 108 -11.67 -0.46 10.31
N CYS A 109 -12.35 0.69 10.25
CA CYS A 109 -13.41 1.04 11.20
C CYS A 109 -14.61 0.08 11.13
N ARG A 110 -14.91 -0.52 9.97
CA ARG A 110 -15.92 -1.57 9.83
C ARG A 110 -15.53 -2.90 10.47
N GLY A 111 -14.25 -3.11 10.79
CA GLY A 111 -13.77 -4.37 11.33
C GLY A 111 -13.29 -5.38 10.28
N GLU A 112 -13.13 -4.97 9.00
CA GLU A 112 -12.65 -5.83 7.91
C GLU A 112 -11.19 -6.28 8.09
N TYR A 113 -10.44 -5.60 8.95
CA TYR A 113 -9.06 -5.94 9.34
C TYR A 113 -8.95 -6.61 10.72
N GLY A 114 -10.08 -7.06 11.27
CA GLY A 114 -10.15 -7.61 12.62
C GLY A 114 -10.28 -6.55 13.71
N SER A 115 -10.08 -6.97 14.97
CA SER A 115 -10.25 -6.10 16.13
C SER A 115 -9.06 -5.17 16.33
N ALA A 116 -9.34 -3.89 16.58
CA ALA A 116 -8.31 -2.93 16.99
C ALA A 116 -7.75 -3.29 18.39
N PRO A 117 -6.45 -3.02 18.68
CA PRO A 117 -5.85 -3.27 19.99
C PRO A 117 -6.50 -2.51 21.15
N ALA A 118 -7.09 -1.34 20.87
CA ALA A 118 -7.87 -0.54 21.80
C ALA A 118 -9.10 0.04 21.09
N PRO A 119 -10.08 0.58 21.82
CA PRO A 119 -11.24 1.20 21.21
C PRO A 119 -10.86 2.31 20.21
N ILE A 120 -11.45 2.26 19.01
CA ILE A 120 -11.37 3.34 18.03
C ILE A 120 -12.16 4.53 18.58
N SER A 121 -11.70 5.75 18.33
CA SER A 121 -12.39 6.95 18.84
C SER A 121 -13.81 7.05 18.28
N GLU A 122 -14.78 7.43 19.12
CA GLU A 122 -16.19 7.59 18.72
C GLU A 122 -16.34 8.62 17.60
N GLU A 123 -15.54 9.69 17.63
CA GLU A 123 -15.52 10.71 16.58
C GLU A 123 -15.13 10.12 15.24
N LEU A 124 -14.02 9.35 15.18
CA LEU A 124 -13.58 8.70 13.94
C LEU A 124 -14.61 7.69 13.46
N MET A 125 -15.17 6.88 14.36
CA MET A 125 -16.22 5.91 14.01
C MET A 125 -17.42 6.60 13.38
N LYS A 126 -17.91 7.69 13.98
CA LYS A 126 -19.03 8.46 13.45
C LYS A 126 -18.74 9.10 12.10
N LEU A 127 -17.54 9.67 11.92
CA LEU A 127 -17.15 10.29 10.65
C LEU A 127 -16.90 9.25 9.54
N ALA A 128 -16.37 8.08 9.88
CA ALA A 128 -16.05 7.04 8.93
C ALA A 128 -17.27 6.25 8.47
N LEU A 129 -18.17 5.91 9.39
CA LEU A 129 -19.28 4.98 9.16
C LEU A 129 -20.66 5.64 9.22
N GLY A 130 -20.80 6.84 9.85
CA GLY A 130 -22.11 7.43 10.10
C GLY A 130 -22.95 6.54 11.01
N ASP A 131 -24.08 6.05 10.50
CA ASP A 131 -25.01 5.16 11.20
C ASP A 131 -24.74 3.66 10.92
N GLU A 132 -23.74 3.34 10.09
CA GLU A 132 -23.35 1.96 9.79
C GLU A 132 -22.69 1.32 11.02
N LYS A 133 -23.12 0.09 11.36
CA LYS A 133 -22.52 -0.65 12.47
C LYS A 133 -21.28 -1.41 12.00
N PRO A 134 -20.21 -1.46 12.82
CA PRO A 134 -19.09 -2.33 12.56
C PRO A 134 -19.52 -3.79 12.45
N PHE A 135 -18.77 -4.55 11.67
CA PHE A 135 -18.96 -5.98 11.54
C PHE A 135 -18.65 -6.68 12.88
N GLU A 136 -19.51 -7.60 13.28
CA GLU A 136 -19.32 -8.43 14.46
C GLU A 136 -18.91 -9.85 14.03
N GLY A 137 -17.75 -10.31 14.45
CA GLY A 137 -17.24 -11.64 14.14
C GLY A 137 -15.99 -11.61 13.26
N ARG A 138 -15.77 -12.66 12.48
CA ARG A 138 -14.67 -12.79 11.54
C ARG A 138 -15.13 -12.37 10.15
N TYR A 139 -14.55 -11.31 9.62
CA TYR A 139 -14.89 -10.78 8.30
C TYR A 139 -14.61 -11.80 7.18
N ASP A 140 -13.53 -12.58 7.31
CA ASP A 140 -13.17 -13.65 6.37
C ASP A 140 -14.25 -14.74 6.23
N ASP A 141 -15.11 -14.96 7.23
CA ASP A 141 -16.23 -15.90 7.12
C ASP A 141 -17.33 -15.42 6.15
N THR A 142 -17.28 -14.14 5.75
CA THR A 142 -18.23 -13.53 4.80
C THR A 142 -17.70 -13.45 3.37
N ILE A 143 -16.41 -13.74 3.16
CA ILE A 143 -15.76 -13.63 1.85
C ILE A 143 -16.02 -14.93 1.07
N GLU A 144 -16.63 -14.81 -0.11
CA GLU A 144 -16.77 -15.92 -1.03
C GLU A 144 -15.45 -16.24 -1.74
N PRO A 145 -15.16 -17.52 -2.04
CA PRO A 145 -13.97 -17.89 -2.80
C PRO A 145 -13.93 -17.26 -4.19
N GLU A 146 -12.92 -16.45 -4.49
CA GLU A 146 -12.79 -15.74 -5.76
C GLU A 146 -12.23 -16.62 -6.90
N ILE A 147 -11.49 -17.68 -6.59
CA ILE A 147 -10.83 -18.55 -7.59
C ILE A 147 -11.81 -19.15 -8.60
N PRO A 148 -13.01 -19.68 -8.22
CA PRO A 148 -13.96 -20.20 -9.19
C PRO A 148 -14.44 -19.14 -10.19
N GLY A 149 -14.74 -17.95 -9.72
CA GLY A 149 -15.14 -16.82 -10.56
C GLY A 149 -14.03 -16.36 -11.50
N ALA A 150 -12.80 -16.27 -11.01
CA ALA A 150 -11.63 -15.91 -11.80
C ALA A 150 -11.34 -16.95 -12.91
N LYS A 151 -11.43 -18.24 -12.61
CA LYS A 151 -11.30 -19.32 -13.61
C LYS A 151 -12.35 -19.19 -14.71
N ALA A 152 -13.60 -18.95 -14.33
CA ALA A 152 -14.69 -18.79 -15.29
C ALA A 152 -14.51 -17.54 -16.17
N TYR A 153 -14.05 -16.43 -15.59
CA TYR A 153 -13.80 -15.19 -16.31
C TYR A 153 -12.65 -15.29 -17.31
N LEU A 154 -11.52 -15.84 -16.89
CA LEU A 154 -10.32 -15.94 -17.72
C LEU A 154 -10.47 -16.97 -18.85
N GLY A 155 -11.18 -18.07 -18.62
CA GLY A 155 -11.33 -19.16 -19.61
C GLY A 155 -9.99 -19.56 -20.22
N ASP A 156 -9.90 -19.52 -21.56
CA ASP A 156 -8.69 -19.87 -22.33
C ASP A 156 -7.54 -18.84 -22.21
N LEU A 157 -7.73 -17.76 -21.46
CA LEU A 157 -6.68 -16.78 -21.23
C LEU A 157 -5.69 -17.28 -20.15
N ALA A 158 -6.18 -18.03 -19.17
CA ALA A 158 -5.36 -18.67 -18.16
C ALA A 158 -4.82 -20.01 -18.66
N GLU A 159 -3.50 -20.19 -18.63
CA GLU A 159 -2.80 -21.40 -19.03
C GLU A 159 -2.34 -22.24 -17.83
N SER A 160 -2.40 -21.65 -16.63
CA SER A 160 -1.97 -22.30 -15.38
C SER A 160 -2.76 -21.78 -14.17
N GLU A 161 -2.60 -22.43 -13.02
CA GLU A 161 -3.19 -21.93 -11.76
C GLU A 161 -2.56 -20.63 -11.31
N GLU A 162 -1.28 -20.41 -11.59
CA GLU A 162 -0.57 -19.16 -11.29
C GLU A 162 -1.18 -17.98 -12.05
N ASP A 163 -1.68 -18.17 -13.24
CA ASP A 163 -2.39 -17.14 -14.01
C ASP A 163 -3.68 -16.73 -13.29
N VAL A 164 -4.43 -17.70 -12.78
CA VAL A 164 -5.66 -17.47 -12.03
C VAL A 164 -5.35 -16.73 -10.71
N LEU A 165 -4.34 -17.19 -9.98
CA LEU A 165 -3.92 -16.56 -8.73
C LEU A 165 -3.41 -15.14 -8.96
N SER A 166 -2.67 -14.91 -10.04
CA SER A 166 -2.20 -13.59 -10.44
C SER A 166 -3.37 -12.64 -10.74
N TYR A 167 -4.42 -13.16 -11.40
CA TYR A 167 -5.62 -12.37 -11.67
C TYR A 167 -6.40 -12.03 -10.40
N VAL A 168 -6.55 -12.99 -9.47
CA VAL A 168 -7.21 -12.73 -8.17
C VAL A 168 -6.45 -11.66 -7.39
N ALA A 169 -5.12 -11.72 -7.37
CA ALA A 169 -4.29 -10.76 -6.64
C ALA A 169 -4.19 -9.37 -7.31
N PHE A 170 -4.10 -9.34 -8.65
CA PHE A 170 -3.85 -8.13 -9.45
C PHE A 170 -4.66 -8.14 -10.77
N PRO A 171 -5.99 -7.99 -10.73
CA PRO A 171 -6.85 -8.26 -11.89
C PRO A 171 -6.45 -7.49 -13.15
N GLN A 172 -6.24 -6.19 -13.04
CA GLN A 172 -5.93 -5.33 -14.20
C GLN A 172 -4.59 -5.65 -14.84
N GLN A 173 -3.55 -5.83 -14.02
CA GLN A 173 -2.20 -6.11 -14.47
C GLN A 173 -2.10 -7.52 -15.07
N ALA A 174 -2.69 -8.51 -14.40
CA ALA A 174 -2.69 -9.88 -14.88
C ALA A 174 -3.46 -10.02 -16.19
N GLU A 175 -4.65 -9.43 -16.30
CA GLU A 175 -5.44 -9.48 -17.53
C GLU A 175 -4.69 -8.87 -18.72
N ALA A 176 -4.08 -7.70 -18.53
CA ALA A 176 -3.27 -7.05 -19.56
C ALA A 176 -2.09 -7.93 -20.01
N PHE A 177 -1.36 -8.50 -19.05
CA PHE A 177 -0.23 -9.40 -19.31
C PHE A 177 -0.65 -10.67 -20.05
N LEU A 178 -1.75 -11.31 -19.62
CA LEU A 178 -2.23 -12.54 -20.22
C LEU A 178 -2.69 -12.33 -21.68
N LYS A 179 -3.36 -11.22 -21.97
CA LYS A 179 -3.74 -10.82 -23.33
C LYS A 179 -2.51 -10.60 -24.21
N GLU A 180 -1.54 -9.82 -23.74
CA GLU A 180 -0.29 -9.58 -24.46
C GLU A 180 0.49 -10.87 -24.71
N ARG A 181 0.54 -11.79 -23.73
CA ARG A 181 1.16 -13.10 -23.87
C ARG A 181 0.50 -13.94 -25.00
N LYS A 182 -0.83 -13.95 -25.03
CA LYS A 182 -1.61 -14.67 -26.05
C LYS A 182 -1.36 -14.10 -27.45
N GLU A 183 -1.35 -12.79 -27.60
CA GLU A 183 -1.04 -12.09 -28.86
C GLU A 183 0.38 -12.40 -29.35
N LYS A 184 1.38 -12.34 -28.48
CA LYS A 184 2.78 -12.67 -28.82
C LYS A 184 2.94 -14.11 -29.27
N LYS A 185 2.21 -15.06 -28.67
CA LYS A 185 2.22 -16.47 -29.11
C LYS A 185 1.59 -16.63 -30.49
N ALA A 186 0.51 -15.93 -30.76
CA ALA A 186 -0.14 -15.96 -32.08
C ALA A 186 0.79 -15.41 -33.19
N LEU A 187 1.50 -14.30 -32.91
CA LEU A 187 2.47 -13.72 -33.85
C LEU A 187 3.66 -14.67 -34.15
N LYS A 188 4.17 -15.39 -33.15
CA LYS A 188 5.25 -16.37 -33.35
C LYS A 188 4.82 -17.52 -34.25
N VAL A 189 3.59 -18.01 -34.11
CA VAL A 189 3.05 -19.07 -34.95
C VAL A 189 2.91 -18.61 -36.40
N THR A 190 2.46 -17.39 -36.65
CA THR A 190 2.35 -16.82 -37.99
C THR A 190 3.70 -16.67 -38.69
N TYR A 191 4.75 -16.27 -37.95
CA TYR A 191 6.10 -16.12 -38.49
C TYR A 191 6.75 -17.44 -38.88
N THR A 192 6.53 -18.51 -38.11
CA THR A 192 7.09 -19.86 -38.40
C THR A 192 6.45 -20.50 -39.66
N ILE A 193 5.18 -20.20 -39.94
CA ILE A 193 4.49 -20.71 -41.13
C ILE A 193 4.92 -19.98 -42.42
N GLN A 194 5.32 -18.70 -42.34
CA GLN A 194 5.82 -17.95 -43.49
C GLN A 194 7.27 -18.24 -43.89
N GLU A 195 8.12 -18.70 -42.96
CA GLU A 195 9.50 -19.11 -43.24
C GLU A 195 9.61 -20.55 -43.78
N ALA A 196 8.55 -21.33 -43.80
CA ALA A 196 8.53 -22.73 -44.22
C ALA A 196 8.05 -22.95 -45.68
N GLU A 197 7.73 -21.89 -46.44
CA GLU A 197 7.49 -21.85 -47.88
C GLU A 197 8.72 -21.36 -48.66
#